data_6252a7df94dabc8cf4af790f5d01a127
#
_entry.id   6252a7df94dabc8cf4af790f5d01a127
#
_cell.length_a   1.000
_cell.length_b   1.000
_cell.length_c   1.000
_cell.angle_alpha   90.00
_cell.angle_beta   90.00
_cell.angle_gamma   90.00
#
_symmetry.space_group_name_H-M   'P 1'
#
loop_
_entity.id
_entity.type
_entity.pdbx_description
1 polymer ?
#
loop_
_entity_poly.entity_id
_entity_poly.type
_entity_poly.pdbx_seq_one_letter_code
_entity_poly.pdbx_strand_id
1 'polypeptide(L)'
;MLQRWYYYEAAKKVANTLIWGQLECGGWNYVFDFAGENSLKSWYDTVGKNGWRLEEFQHYYGNATYDDAGTMEAAKFLLRMYVEKNDPAFRPALEKTIDFVLKSQYPVGGWPQRYPLMYDHPFQGKKDYSSFITLNDDVIPDATEFLIQCYQAMGLQGVKEPIMRAMYLMISLQQGEPYAGWADQYTVDDLKPAHARSYEPRSVNTGTTVRLVNLMMDYYKTYS
;
A
#
# COMPACT_ATOMS: atom_id res chain seq x y z
N MET A 1 -35.94 3.89 -7.50
CA MET A 1 -35.29 4.76 -6.49
C MET A 1 -34.94 4.04 -5.19
N LEU A 2 -35.78 3.13 -4.67
CA LEU A 2 -35.56 2.38 -3.42
C LEU A 2 -34.30 1.48 -3.44
N GLN A 3 -33.99 0.79 -4.56
CA GLN A 3 -32.82 -0.11 -4.65
C GLN A 3 -31.46 0.59 -4.45
N ARG A 4 -31.27 1.80 -4.98
CA ARG A 4 -30.00 2.54 -4.84
C ARG A 4 -29.68 2.93 -3.41
N TRP A 5 -30.70 3.19 -2.58
CA TRP A 5 -30.53 3.52 -1.16
C TRP A 5 -29.97 2.34 -0.37
N TYR A 6 -30.45 1.12 -0.62
CA TYR A 6 -29.96 -0.08 0.07
C TYR A 6 -28.47 -0.34 -0.14
N TYR A 7 -27.99 -0.16 -1.38
CA TYR A 7 -26.56 -0.35 -1.66
C TYR A 7 -25.67 0.68 -0.99
N TYR A 8 -26.12 1.94 -0.93
CA TYR A 8 -25.38 3.00 -0.23
C TYR A 8 -25.34 2.76 1.28
N GLU A 9 -26.45 2.38 1.89
CA GLU A 9 -26.47 2.06 3.33
C GLU A 9 -25.60 0.84 3.67
N ALA A 10 -25.56 -0.17 2.81
CA ALA A 10 -24.65 -1.29 2.96
C ALA A 10 -23.18 -0.85 2.87
N ALA A 11 -22.85 -0.02 1.89
CA ALA A 11 -21.50 0.55 1.73
C ALA A 11 -21.11 1.42 2.95
N LYS A 12 -22.05 2.21 3.48
CA LYS A 12 -21.84 3.03 4.68
C LYS A 12 -21.51 2.19 5.92
N LYS A 13 -22.16 1.05 6.09
CA LYS A 13 -21.83 0.09 7.17
C LYS A 13 -20.41 -0.44 7.03
N VAL A 14 -20.02 -0.82 5.81
CA VAL A 14 -18.64 -1.27 5.53
C VAL A 14 -17.63 -0.17 5.80
N ALA A 15 -17.88 1.07 5.34
CA ALA A 15 -17.01 2.20 5.61
C ALA A 15 -16.79 2.42 7.12
N ASN A 16 -17.86 2.36 7.92
CA ASN A 16 -17.76 2.49 9.39
C ASN A 16 -16.95 1.34 10.01
N THR A 17 -17.07 0.12 9.48
CA THR A 17 -16.25 -1.02 9.93
C THR A 17 -14.77 -0.81 9.60
N LEU A 18 -14.45 -0.31 8.41
CA LEU A 18 -13.07 0.04 8.05
C LEU A 18 -12.52 1.16 8.94
N ILE A 19 -13.32 2.21 9.22
CA ILE A 19 -12.92 3.30 10.14
C ILE A 19 -12.63 2.73 11.54
N TRP A 20 -13.46 1.81 12.02
CA TRP A 20 -13.23 1.15 13.31
C TRP A 20 -11.93 0.34 13.32
N GLY A 21 -11.60 -0.37 12.23
CA GLY A 21 -10.37 -1.15 12.09
C GLY A 21 -9.13 -0.34 11.67
N GLN A 22 -9.25 0.97 11.45
CA GLN A 22 -8.14 1.82 11.06
C GLN A 22 -7.12 1.97 12.18
N LEU A 23 -5.87 1.64 11.91
CA LEU A 23 -4.78 1.79 12.86
C LEU A 23 -4.50 3.27 13.17
N GLU A 24 -3.84 3.52 14.29
CA GLU A 24 -3.48 4.88 14.70
C GLU A 24 -2.61 5.61 13.66
N CYS A 25 -1.76 4.89 12.95
CA CYS A 25 -0.96 5.45 11.86
C CYS A 25 -1.76 5.89 10.63
N GLY A 26 -3.01 5.42 10.45
CA GLY A 26 -3.90 5.78 9.35
C GLY A 26 -4.10 4.72 8.27
N GLY A 27 -3.34 3.64 8.29
CA GLY A 27 -3.50 2.49 7.40
C GLY A 27 -4.21 1.31 8.07
N TRP A 28 -4.17 0.15 7.42
CA TRP A 28 -4.75 -1.11 7.92
C TRP A 28 -3.73 -2.25 7.86
N ASN A 29 -3.90 -3.22 8.77
CA ASN A 29 -3.26 -4.52 8.63
C ASN A 29 -4.14 -5.43 7.74
N TYR A 30 -3.67 -6.62 7.36
CA TYR A 30 -4.43 -7.60 6.57
C TYR A 30 -5.79 -7.91 7.19
N VAL A 31 -5.82 -8.05 8.51
CA VAL A 31 -7.03 -8.34 9.28
C VAL A 31 -7.06 -7.50 10.56
N PHE A 32 -8.25 -7.22 11.03
CA PHE A 32 -8.50 -6.73 12.39
C PHE A 32 -9.49 -7.67 13.06
N ASP A 33 -9.09 -8.18 14.23
CA ASP A 33 -9.85 -9.21 14.95
C ASP A 33 -10.94 -8.55 15.81
N PHE A 34 -12.17 -9.00 15.68
CA PHE A 34 -13.28 -8.53 16.51
C PHE A 34 -13.11 -8.84 18.00
N ALA A 35 -12.33 -9.88 18.33
CA ALA A 35 -11.94 -10.21 19.71
C ALA A 35 -10.74 -9.36 20.21
N GLY A 36 -10.19 -8.48 19.35
CA GLY A 36 -9.15 -7.53 19.68
C GLY A 36 -7.72 -7.99 19.36
N GLU A 37 -6.79 -7.08 19.56
CA GLU A 37 -5.38 -7.26 19.19
C GLU A 37 -4.70 -8.44 19.86
N ASN A 38 -5.03 -8.74 21.10
CA ASN A 38 -4.44 -9.87 21.82
C ASN A 38 -4.83 -11.22 21.21
N SER A 39 -6.06 -11.34 20.70
CA SER A 39 -6.51 -12.52 19.95
C SER A 39 -5.72 -12.67 18.65
N LEU A 40 -5.55 -11.60 17.91
CA LEU A 40 -4.75 -11.59 16.69
C LEU A 40 -3.29 -11.96 16.94
N LYS A 41 -2.65 -11.39 17.96
CA LYS A 41 -1.28 -11.76 18.36
C LYS A 41 -1.16 -13.25 18.69
N SER A 42 -2.11 -13.78 19.44
CA SER A 42 -2.16 -15.21 19.77
C SER A 42 -2.27 -16.09 18.52
N TRP A 43 -3.02 -15.64 17.51
CA TRP A 43 -3.11 -16.36 16.23
C TRP A 43 -1.74 -16.41 15.53
N TYR A 44 -1.04 -15.28 15.44
CA TYR A 44 0.31 -15.21 14.83
C TYR A 44 1.31 -16.11 15.60
N ASP A 45 1.27 -16.10 16.93
CA ASP A 45 2.19 -16.88 17.76
C ASP A 45 1.94 -18.41 17.71
N THR A 46 0.76 -18.83 17.31
CA THR A 46 0.35 -20.24 17.26
C THR A 46 0.17 -20.75 15.83
N VAL A 47 -0.87 -20.30 15.14
CA VAL A 47 -1.20 -20.80 13.80
C VAL A 47 -0.27 -20.21 12.75
N GLY A 48 -0.10 -18.91 12.73
CA GLY A 48 0.73 -18.19 11.74
C GLY A 48 2.15 -18.70 11.76
N LYS A 49 2.80 -18.65 12.92
CA LYS A 49 4.20 -19.06 13.11
C LYS A 49 4.47 -20.53 12.78
N ASN A 50 3.55 -21.41 13.10
CA ASN A 50 3.78 -22.84 13.04
C ASN A 50 3.12 -23.54 11.84
N GLY A 51 2.07 -22.96 11.27
CA GLY A 51 1.28 -23.59 10.21
C GLY A 51 1.39 -22.93 8.85
N TRP A 52 1.90 -21.70 8.77
CA TRP A 52 1.93 -20.95 7.53
C TRP A 52 3.32 -20.90 6.89
N ARG A 53 3.38 -21.07 5.57
CA ARG A 53 4.64 -21.08 4.82
C ARG A 53 5.13 -19.69 4.42
N LEU A 54 4.24 -18.70 4.45
CA LEU A 54 4.54 -17.33 4.04
C LEU A 54 5.20 -16.57 5.18
N GLU A 55 6.31 -15.94 4.92
CA GLU A 55 7.14 -15.26 5.92
C GLU A 55 6.39 -14.12 6.62
N GLU A 56 5.52 -13.42 5.92
CA GLU A 56 4.70 -12.32 6.43
C GLU A 56 3.73 -12.72 7.56
N PHE A 57 3.40 -13.99 7.69
CA PHE A 57 2.54 -14.51 8.75
C PHE A 57 3.31 -15.15 9.92
N GLN A 58 4.63 -15.22 9.83
CA GLN A 58 5.45 -15.78 10.91
C GLN A 58 5.64 -14.80 12.08
N HIS A 59 5.40 -13.51 11.85
CA HIS A 59 5.54 -12.45 12.84
C HIS A 59 4.32 -11.55 12.86
N TYR A 60 3.91 -11.12 14.05
CA TYR A 60 2.93 -10.06 14.20
C TYR A 60 3.63 -8.70 14.13
N TYR A 61 3.44 -7.99 13.04
CA TYR A 61 4.05 -6.68 12.85
C TYR A 61 3.32 -5.55 13.59
N GLY A 62 1.99 -5.63 13.73
CA GLY A 62 1.20 -4.61 14.42
C GLY A 62 1.10 -3.26 13.72
N ASN A 63 1.70 -3.13 12.54
CA ASN A 63 1.67 -1.92 11.70
C ASN A 63 0.78 -2.13 10.46
N ALA A 64 0.55 -1.04 9.74
CA ALA A 64 -0.20 -1.11 8.49
C ALA A 64 0.61 -1.75 7.37
N THR A 65 -0.10 -2.37 6.42
CA THR A 65 0.49 -3.00 5.24
C THR A 65 -0.06 -2.38 3.96
N TYR A 66 0.82 -2.24 2.97
CA TYR A 66 0.45 -1.97 1.58
C TYR A 66 0.25 -3.26 0.78
N ASP A 67 0.81 -4.37 1.29
CA ASP A 67 0.78 -5.69 0.65
C ASP A 67 -0.65 -6.15 0.38
N ASP A 68 -0.87 -6.87 -0.72
CA ASP A 68 -2.19 -7.34 -1.16
C ASP A 68 -3.24 -6.21 -1.23
N ALA A 69 -2.81 -4.98 -1.50
CA ALA A 69 -3.64 -3.77 -1.55
C ALA A 69 -4.43 -3.47 -0.25
N GLY A 70 -4.08 -4.10 0.87
CA GLY A 70 -4.85 -4.03 2.13
C GLY A 70 -5.20 -2.62 2.56
N THR A 71 -4.21 -1.72 2.69
CA THR A 71 -4.45 -0.31 2.99
C THR A 71 -5.05 0.44 1.80
N MET A 72 -4.60 0.19 0.56
CA MET A 72 -5.00 1.01 -0.59
C MET A 72 -6.44 0.78 -1.03
N GLU A 73 -6.96 -0.43 -0.98
CA GLU A 73 -8.37 -0.68 -1.27
C GLU A 73 -9.31 -0.03 -0.25
N ALA A 74 -8.96 -0.07 1.04
CA ALA A 74 -9.70 0.64 2.08
C ALA A 74 -9.65 2.16 1.86
N ALA A 75 -8.48 2.72 1.52
CA ALA A 75 -8.27 4.13 1.22
C ALA A 75 -9.10 4.62 0.02
N LYS A 76 -9.02 3.91 -1.11
CA LYS A 76 -9.79 4.20 -2.33
C LYS A 76 -11.30 4.12 -2.06
N PHE A 77 -11.72 3.13 -1.27
CA PHE A 77 -13.14 3.00 -0.90
C PHE A 77 -13.61 4.15 -0.02
N LEU A 78 -12.85 4.57 0.99
CA LEU A 78 -13.20 5.74 1.82
C LEU A 78 -13.24 7.03 1.02
N LEU A 79 -12.30 7.23 0.09
CA LEU A 79 -12.33 8.37 -0.84
C LEU A 79 -13.62 8.37 -1.67
N ARG A 80 -13.99 7.23 -2.24
CA ARG A 80 -15.24 7.07 -2.99
C ARG A 80 -16.47 7.37 -2.14
N MET A 81 -16.53 6.88 -0.91
CA MET A 81 -17.64 7.13 0.01
C MET A 81 -17.76 8.63 0.35
N TYR A 82 -16.63 9.30 0.57
CA TYR A 82 -16.63 10.74 0.82
C TYR A 82 -17.12 11.53 -0.41
N VAL A 83 -16.58 11.24 -1.60
CA VAL A 83 -16.87 12.01 -2.82
C VAL A 83 -18.32 11.79 -3.30
N GLU A 84 -18.85 10.56 -3.19
CA GLU A 84 -20.20 10.19 -3.69
C GLU A 84 -21.32 11.06 -3.08
N LYS A 85 -21.22 11.43 -1.83
CA LYS A 85 -22.24 12.19 -1.09
C LYS A 85 -21.69 13.44 -0.41
N ASN A 86 -20.40 13.68 -0.50
CA ASN A 86 -19.71 14.71 0.29
C ASN A 86 -20.03 14.58 1.80
N ASP A 87 -20.13 13.33 2.28
CA ASP A 87 -20.46 13.04 3.67
C ASP A 87 -19.26 13.32 4.58
N PRO A 88 -19.32 14.37 5.43
CA PRO A 88 -18.21 14.77 6.28
C PRO A 88 -17.81 13.69 7.30
N ALA A 89 -18.67 12.69 7.56
CA ALA A 89 -18.37 11.61 8.50
C ALA A 89 -17.16 10.77 8.09
N PHE A 90 -16.86 10.66 6.79
CA PHE A 90 -15.72 9.87 6.28
C PHE A 90 -14.42 10.67 6.18
N ARG A 91 -14.51 11.99 6.22
CA ARG A 91 -13.38 12.89 6.00
C ARG A 91 -12.22 12.70 6.98
N PRO A 92 -12.44 12.61 8.32
CA PRO A 92 -11.32 12.45 9.25
C PRO A 92 -10.51 11.17 9.03
N ALA A 93 -11.16 10.04 8.76
CA ALA A 93 -10.49 8.79 8.47
C ALA A 93 -9.74 8.83 7.13
N LEU A 94 -10.34 9.47 6.12
CA LEU A 94 -9.69 9.68 4.82
C LEU A 94 -8.45 10.57 4.93
N GLU A 95 -8.53 11.69 5.64
CA GLU A 95 -7.39 12.59 5.88
C GLU A 95 -6.25 11.88 6.62
N LYS A 96 -6.61 11.06 7.60
CA LYS A 96 -5.64 10.22 8.33
C LYS A 96 -4.93 9.22 7.41
N THR A 97 -5.65 8.64 6.44
CA THR A 97 -5.05 7.75 5.43
C THR A 97 -4.17 8.52 4.44
N ILE A 98 -4.60 9.68 3.97
CA ILE A 98 -3.79 10.53 3.10
C ILE A 98 -2.47 10.89 3.81
N ASP A 99 -2.55 11.30 5.06
CA ASP A 99 -1.38 11.57 5.90
C ASP A 99 -0.46 10.35 6.04
N PHE A 100 -1.04 9.16 6.23
CA PHE A 100 -0.29 7.91 6.27
C PHE A 100 0.49 7.67 4.97
N VAL A 101 -0.16 7.80 3.81
CA VAL A 101 0.47 7.59 2.51
C VAL A 101 1.60 8.61 2.28
N LEU A 102 1.39 9.86 2.66
CA LEU A 102 2.41 10.91 2.53
C LEU A 102 3.61 10.69 3.47
N LYS A 103 3.35 10.31 4.72
CA LYS A 103 4.41 10.09 5.73
C LYS A 103 5.21 8.82 5.51
N SER A 104 4.62 7.81 4.91
CA SER A 104 5.29 6.54 4.61
C SER A 104 6.11 6.55 3.32
N GLN A 105 5.95 7.58 2.48
CA GLN A 105 6.75 7.72 1.27
C GLN A 105 8.21 8.03 1.61
N TYR A 106 9.13 7.24 1.09
CA TYR A 106 10.55 7.54 1.16
C TYR A 106 10.88 8.85 0.42
N PRO A 107 11.90 9.59 0.84
CA PRO A 107 12.33 10.83 0.14
C PRO A 107 12.58 10.63 -1.35
N VAL A 108 13.03 9.44 -1.76
CA VAL A 108 13.25 9.07 -3.16
C VAL A 108 11.97 8.79 -3.95
N GLY A 109 10.79 8.69 -3.28
CA GLY A 109 9.49 8.58 -3.95
C GLY A 109 8.78 7.23 -3.83
N GLY A 110 9.43 6.19 -3.31
CA GLY A 110 8.82 4.86 -3.13
C GLY A 110 8.18 4.66 -1.76
N TRP A 111 7.54 3.53 -1.56
CA TRP A 111 6.94 3.13 -0.29
C TRP A 111 7.49 1.78 0.17
N PRO A 112 7.59 1.58 1.52
CA PRO A 112 7.85 0.27 2.09
C PRO A 112 6.59 -0.62 1.96
N GLN A 113 6.78 -1.93 2.14
CA GLN A 113 5.63 -2.83 2.22
C GLN A 113 4.78 -2.58 3.48
N ARG A 114 5.44 -2.19 4.60
CA ARG A 114 4.79 -1.92 5.89
C ARG A 114 5.25 -0.60 6.50
N TYR A 115 4.33 0.09 7.18
CA TYR A 115 4.64 1.34 7.88
C TYR A 115 3.74 1.51 9.13
N PRO A 116 4.23 2.12 10.24
CA PRO A 116 5.60 2.62 10.48
C PRO A 116 6.66 1.52 10.47
N LEU A 117 7.92 1.89 10.17
CA LEU A 117 9.08 0.99 10.23
C LEU A 117 9.46 0.75 11.70
N MET A 118 8.64 0.00 12.43
CA MET A 118 8.79 -0.22 13.87
C MET A 118 9.51 -1.52 14.21
N TYR A 119 9.51 -2.48 13.30
CA TYR A 119 10.00 -3.82 13.54
C TYR A 119 11.04 -4.18 12.49
N ASP A 120 12.05 -4.93 12.93
CA ASP A 120 13.06 -5.52 12.07
C ASP A 120 13.08 -7.02 12.37
N HIS A 121 12.60 -7.81 11.43
CA HIS A 121 12.55 -9.27 11.51
C HIS A 121 13.47 -9.88 10.43
N PRO A 122 14.80 -9.75 10.58
CA PRO A 122 15.72 -10.28 9.60
C PRO A 122 15.54 -11.80 9.46
N PHE A 123 15.54 -12.27 8.22
CA PHE A 123 15.39 -13.67 7.89
C PHE A 123 16.64 -14.21 7.19
N GLN A 124 17.20 -15.30 7.70
CA GLN A 124 18.41 -15.92 7.16
C GLN A 124 19.57 -14.93 6.93
N GLY A 125 19.80 -14.02 7.86
CA GLY A 125 20.85 -13.01 7.80
C GLY A 125 20.62 -11.87 6.80
N LYS A 126 19.42 -11.78 6.22
CA LYS A 126 19.01 -10.66 5.35
C LYS A 126 18.21 -9.65 6.15
N LYS A 127 18.29 -8.37 5.73
CA LYS A 127 17.48 -7.29 6.27
C LYS A 127 15.98 -7.62 6.09
N ASP A 128 15.14 -7.13 6.99
CA ASP A 128 13.69 -7.23 6.86
C ASP A 128 13.23 -6.62 5.53
N TYR A 129 12.58 -7.45 4.72
CA TYR A 129 12.10 -7.09 3.39
C TYR A 129 10.99 -6.04 3.42
N SER A 130 10.24 -5.95 4.52
CA SER A 130 9.11 -5.02 4.63
C SER A 130 9.51 -3.54 4.59
N SER A 131 10.81 -3.26 4.75
CA SER A 131 11.40 -1.92 4.65
C SER A 131 11.99 -1.59 3.26
N PHE A 132 11.94 -2.50 2.29
CA PHE A 132 12.40 -2.21 0.93
C PHE A 132 11.40 -1.33 0.17
N ILE A 133 11.88 -0.64 -0.86
CA ILE A 133 11.00 -0.01 -1.84
C ILE A 133 10.29 -1.14 -2.59
N THR A 134 8.97 -1.20 -2.48
CA THR A 134 8.16 -2.34 -2.92
C THR A 134 7.33 -1.99 -4.15
N LEU A 135 7.51 -2.77 -5.22
CA LEU A 135 6.76 -2.63 -6.46
C LEU A 135 5.75 -3.76 -6.67
N ASN A 136 6.07 -4.97 -6.18
CA ASN A 136 5.12 -6.08 -6.21
C ASN A 136 3.87 -5.76 -5.38
N ASP A 137 2.83 -6.57 -5.56
CA ASP A 137 1.53 -6.40 -4.91
C ASP A 137 0.96 -4.97 -5.10
N ASP A 138 1.34 -4.35 -6.23
CA ASP A 138 0.92 -3.02 -6.68
C ASP A 138 1.17 -1.87 -5.69
N VAL A 139 2.11 -2.00 -4.74
CA VAL A 139 2.32 -1.03 -3.65
C VAL A 139 2.56 0.39 -4.19
N ILE A 140 3.56 0.60 -5.04
CA ILE A 140 3.83 1.93 -5.62
C ILE A 140 2.73 2.38 -6.59
N PRO A 141 2.25 1.55 -7.54
CA PRO A 141 1.15 1.91 -8.40
C PRO A 141 -0.10 2.34 -7.64
N ASP A 142 -0.54 1.57 -6.68
CA ASP A 142 -1.78 1.83 -5.94
C ASP A 142 -1.69 3.07 -5.05
N ALA A 143 -0.56 3.28 -4.37
CA ALA A 143 -0.33 4.49 -3.58
C ALA A 143 -0.30 5.74 -4.48
N THR A 144 0.35 5.64 -5.65
CA THR A 144 0.41 6.75 -6.63
C THR A 144 -0.98 7.05 -7.21
N GLU A 145 -1.73 6.03 -7.62
CA GLU A 145 -3.10 6.18 -8.11
C GLU A 145 -4.04 6.80 -7.08
N PHE A 146 -3.94 6.37 -5.82
CA PHE A 146 -4.73 6.96 -4.74
C PHE A 146 -4.44 8.45 -4.57
N LEU A 147 -3.17 8.87 -4.59
CA LEU A 147 -2.81 10.29 -4.52
C LEU A 147 -3.31 11.07 -5.74
N ILE A 148 -3.26 10.48 -6.95
CA ILE A 148 -3.84 11.08 -8.16
C ILE A 148 -5.35 11.27 -8.00
N GLN A 149 -6.06 10.26 -7.49
CA GLN A 149 -7.50 10.34 -7.23
C GLN A 149 -7.82 11.41 -6.17
N CYS A 150 -7.03 11.55 -5.12
CA CYS A 150 -7.18 12.62 -4.12
C CYS A 150 -6.96 14.00 -4.76
N TYR A 151 -5.98 14.15 -5.63
CA TYR A 151 -5.77 15.38 -6.37
C TYR A 151 -6.96 15.74 -7.25
N GLN A 152 -7.45 14.79 -8.04
CA GLN A 152 -8.54 15.00 -9.00
C GLN A 152 -9.89 15.25 -8.30
N ALA A 153 -10.21 14.46 -7.27
CA ALA A 153 -11.52 14.49 -6.62
C ALA A 153 -11.66 15.58 -5.56
N MET A 154 -10.56 15.89 -4.86
CA MET A 154 -10.56 16.84 -3.73
C MET A 154 -9.79 18.15 -4.02
N GLY A 155 -9.10 18.24 -5.15
CA GLY A 155 -8.25 19.39 -5.46
C GLY A 155 -7.01 19.51 -4.57
N LEU A 156 -6.55 18.42 -3.96
CA LEU A 156 -5.51 18.40 -2.93
C LEU A 156 -4.13 18.67 -3.56
N GLN A 157 -3.68 19.93 -3.54
CA GLN A 157 -2.43 20.34 -4.20
C GLN A 157 -1.17 19.73 -3.57
N GLY A 158 -1.18 19.45 -2.26
CA GLY A 158 -0.02 18.93 -1.52
C GLY A 158 0.45 17.54 -1.95
N VAL A 159 -0.35 16.81 -2.74
CA VAL A 159 0.03 15.47 -3.23
C VAL A 159 0.79 15.49 -4.57
N LYS A 160 0.85 16.62 -5.26
CA LYS A 160 1.52 16.72 -6.58
C LYS A 160 2.98 16.31 -6.54
N GLU A 161 3.72 16.85 -5.61
CA GLU A 161 5.15 16.59 -5.49
C GLU A 161 5.43 15.13 -5.09
N PRO A 162 4.71 14.51 -4.12
CA PRO A 162 4.75 13.07 -3.89
C PRO A 162 4.47 12.20 -5.13
N ILE A 163 3.45 12.55 -5.93
CA ILE A 163 3.16 11.85 -7.19
C ILE A 163 4.34 11.94 -8.15
N MET A 164 4.88 13.14 -8.34
CA MET A 164 6.03 13.36 -9.23
C MET A 164 7.26 12.56 -8.79
N ARG A 165 7.58 12.55 -7.48
CA ARG A 165 8.68 11.73 -6.96
C ARG A 165 8.48 10.25 -7.27
N ALA A 166 7.27 9.72 -7.07
CA ALA A 166 6.97 8.32 -7.37
C ALA A 166 7.15 8.00 -8.86
N MET A 167 6.66 8.87 -9.75
CA MET A 167 6.81 8.70 -11.21
C MET A 167 8.28 8.72 -11.64
N TYR A 168 9.08 9.66 -11.13
CA TYR A 168 10.52 9.72 -11.42
C TYR A 168 11.26 8.49 -10.87
N LEU A 169 10.91 8.04 -9.67
CA LEU A 169 11.51 6.84 -9.11
C LEU A 169 11.23 5.62 -9.99
N MET A 170 9.97 5.40 -10.39
CA MET A 170 9.61 4.28 -11.25
C MET A 170 10.45 4.26 -12.54
N ILE A 171 10.65 5.41 -13.18
CA ILE A 171 11.52 5.51 -14.36
C ILE A 171 12.98 5.15 -14.01
N SER A 172 13.49 5.66 -12.90
CA SER A 172 14.89 5.45 -12.49
C SER A 172 15.21 4.01 -12.04
N LEU A 173 14.19 3.26 -11.61
CA LEU A 173 14.33 1.86 -11.21
C LEU A 173 14.28 0.88 -12.38
N GLN A 174 13.95 1.33 -13.60
CA GLN A 174 13.96 0.49 -14.78
C GLN A 174 15.36 -0.11 -15.00
N GLN A 175 15.42 -1.42 -15.18
CA GLN A 175 16.69 -2.10 -15.43
C GLN A 175 17.20 -1.77 -16.84
N GLY A 176 18.54 -1.75 -17.00
CA GLY A 176 19.16 -1.53 -18.29
C GLY A 176 18.95 -2.68 -19.26
N GLU A 177 19.28 -2.43 -20.53
CA GLU A 177 19.26 -3.46 -21.58
C GLU A 177 20.12 -4.69 -21.18
N PRO A 178 19.69 -5.91 -21.53
CA PRO A 178 18.50 -6.24 -22.35
C PRO A 178 17.23 -6.44 -21.53
N TYR A 179 17.26 -6.22 -20.23
CA TYR A 179 16.15 -6.58 -19.33
C TYR A 179 15.00 -5.59 -19.33
N ALA A 180 15.28 -4.29 -19.41
CA ALA A 180 14.36 -3.14 -19.55
C ALA A 180 13.03 -3.21 -18.74
N GLY A 181 12.98 -3.99 -17.69
CA GLY A 181 11.81 -4.18 -16.80
C GLY A 181 12.11 -3.79 -15.36
N TRP A 182 11.25 -4.19 -14.44
CA TRP A 182 11.38 -3.90 -13.01
C TRP A 182 11.40 -5.17 -12.17
N ALA A 183 12.19 -5.12 -11.09
CA ALA A 183 12.17 -6.12 -10.03
C ALA A 183 11.02 -5.84 -9.05
N ASP A 184 10.72 -6.81 -8.20
CA ASP A 184 9.66 -6.69 -7.19
C ASP A 184 10.00 -5.68 -6.11
N GLN A 185 11.25 -5.66 -5.68
CA GLN A 185 11.69 -4.81 -4.58
C GLN A 185 13.10 -4.26 -4.82
N TYR A 186 13.36 -3.09 -4.22
CA TYR A 186 14.63 -2.39 -4.32
C TYR A 186 15.11 -1.94 -2.95
N THR A 187 16.42 -1.97 -2.75
CA THR A 187 17.06 -1.37 -1.57
C THR A 187 16.84 0.14 -1.56
N VAL A 188 16.67 0.72 -0.37
CA VAL A 188 16.47 2.17 -0.22
C VAL A 188 17.75 2.95 -0.46
N ASP A 189 18.91 2.37 -0.07
CA ASP A 189 20.19 3.08 -0.02
C ASP A 189 20.83 3.24 -1.40
N ASP A 190 20.76 2.20 -2.26
CA ASP A 190 21.45 2.16 -3.55
C ASP A 190 20.54 1.84 -4.75
N LEU A 191 19.24 1.72 -4.51
CA LEU A 191 18.19 1.53 -5.51
C LEU A 191 18.42 0.32 -6.41
N LYS A 192 18.99 -0.75 -5.85
CA LYS A 192 19.23 -2.00 -6.58
C LYS A 192 18.16 -3.04 -6.31
N PRO A 193 17.87 -3.91 -7.29
CA PRO A 193 16.98 -5.04 -7.06
C PRO A 193 17.36 -5.81 -5.80
N ALA A 194 16.39 -6.00 -4.89
CA ALA A 194 16.58 -6.70 -3.63
C ALA A 194 16.13 -8.16 -3.74
N HIS A 195 16.73 -9.02 -2.92
CA HIS A 195 16.15 -10.32 -2.60
C HIS A 195 15.33 -10.10 -1.31
N ALA A 196 14.04 -10.26 -1.41
CA ALA A 196 13.13 -10.08 -0.28
C ALA A 196 12.82 -11.41 0.41
N ARG A 197 11.56 -11.86 0.36
CA ARG A 197 11.17 -13.17 0.89
C ARG A 197 11.93 -14.31 0.18
N SER A 198 11.92 -15.49 0.75
CA SER A 198 12.70 -16.63 0.21
C SER A 198 12.38 -16.97 -1.24
N TYR A 199 11.15 -16.70 -1.67
CA TYR A 199 10.63 -16.95 -3.02
C TYR A 199 10.67 -15.72 -3.95
N GLU A 200 11.23 -14.60 -3.50
CA GLU A 200 11.36 -13.34 -4.28
C GLU A 200 12.82 -13.05 -4.60
N PRO A 201 13.37 -13.63 -5.66
CA PRO A 201 14.76 -13.39 -6.04
C PRO A 201 14.96 -12.01 -6.67
N ARG A 202 16.21 -11.60 -6.82
CA ARG A 202 16.58 -10.43 -7.62
C ARG A 202 16.35 -10.71 -9.09
N SER A 203 15.16 -10.40 -9.58
CA SER A 203 14.77 -10.70 -10.97
C SER A 203 13.81 -9.63 -11.49
N VAL A 204 13.69 -9.53 -12.80
CA VAL A 204 12.62 -8.78 -13.44
C VAL A 204 11.32 -9.57 -13.30
N ASN A 205 10.27 -8.92 -12.76
CA ASN A 205 8.96 -9.52 -12.64
C ASN A 205 8.04 -9.06 -13.78
N THR A 206 7.36 -10.00 -14.41
CA THR A 206 6.48 -9.74 -15.57
C THR A 206 5.27 -8.92 -15.15
N GLY A 207 4.59 -9.31 -14.07
CA GLY A 207 3.37 -8.62 -13.59
C GLY A 207 3.66 -7.18 -13.17
N THR A 208 4.65 -6.99 -12.31
CA THR A 208 5.15 -5.68 -11.87
C THR A 208 5.53 -4.81 -13.07
N THR A 209 6.28 -5.36 -14.04
CA THR A 209 6.69 -4.63 -15.25
C THR A 209 5.49 -4.13 -16.05
N VAL A 210 4.51 -4.98 -16.33
CA VAL A 210 3.31 -4.60 -17.10
C VAL A 210 2.47 -3.57 -16.32
N ARG A 211 2.30 -3.74 -15.03
CA ARG A 211 1.53 -2.83 -14.18
C ARG A 211 2.12 -1.42 -14.16
N LEU A 212 3.43 -1.31 -14.02
CA LEU A 212 4.13 -0.01 -14.03
C LEU A 212 4.05 0.68 -15.40
N VAL A 213 4.24 -0.06 -16.50
CA VAL A 213 4.11 0.50 -17.86
C VAL A 213 2.69 1.02 -18.08
N ASN A 214 1.66 0.28 -17.68
CA ASN A 214 0.29 0.73 -17.83
C ASN A 214 0.02 2.03 -17.05
N LEU A 215 0.47 2.12 -15.78
CA LEU A 215 0.35 3.34 -14.99
C LEU A 215 1.04 4.52 -15.67
N MET A 216 2.26 4.34 -16.16
CA MET A 216 3.00 5.41 -16.84
C MET A 216 2.32 5.85 -18.15
N MET A 217 1.75 4.92 -18.92
CA MET A 217 1.01 5.22 -20.14
C MET A 217 -0.28 5.99 -19.84
N ASP A 218 -0.99 5.65 -18.78
CA ASP A 218 -2.20 6.38 -18.36
C ASP A 218 -1.85 7.78 -17.84
N TYR A 219 -0.76 7.90 -17.09
CA TYR A 219 -0.24 9.19 -16.65
C TYR A 219 0.14 10.07 -17.85
N TYR A 220 0.87 9.53 -18.81
CA TYR A 220 1.24 10.24 -20.04
C TYR A 220 0.01 10.76 -20.78
N LYS A 221 -1.02 9.95 -21.01
CA LYS A 221 -2.27 10.35 -21.68
C LYS A 221 -3.04 11.44 -20.93
N THR A 222 -2.94 11.46 -19.60
CA THR A 222 -3.73 12.38 -18.76
C THR A 222 -3.06 13.76 -18.64
N TYR A 223 -1.73 13.81 -18.67
CA TYR A 223 -0.96 15.03 -18.33
C TYR A 223 -0.03 15.52 -19.46
N SER A 224 -0.03 14.88 -20.63
CA SER A 224 0.60 15.38 -21.85
C SER A 224 -0.39 16.15 -22.72
#